data_01372fb6a2db6504bd3f9ee870059477
#
_entry.id   01372fb6a2db6504bd3f9ee870059477
#
_cell.length_a   1.000
_cell.length_b   1.000
_cell.length_c   1.000
_cell.angle_alpha   90.00
_cell.angle_beta   90.00
_cell.angle_gamma   90.00
#
_symmetry.space_group_name_H-M   'P 1'
#
loop_
_entity.id
_entity.type
_entity.pdbx_description
1 polymer ?
#
loop_
_entity_poly.entity_id
_entity_poly.type
_entity_poly.pdbx_seq_one_letter_code
_entity_poly.pdbx_strand_id
1 'polypeptide(L)'
;MKIRIGKSYNDKKQQFQRNKQLNTLLRKHGEDILYSENFQMTKSHMQHGTVSVHRHCIDVARYSLLLDRKLGLHCNIRDLVRGSLLHDYFLYDWHDKEYLSQRKRLHGFHHPRTALRNADNEYDLSDRQRDIIIKHMWPLSVIPPRYKEAWVVTAADKYCSLMETVGIHRGV
;
A
#
# COMPACT_ATOMS: atom_id res chain seq x y z
N MET A 1 6.63 -21.51 -28.93
CA MET A 1 6.24 -22.58 -28.00
C MET A 1 6.40 -22.01 -26.56
N LYS A 2 5.32 -21.51 -25.94
CA LYS A 2 5.36 -20.95 -24.56
C LYS A 2 5.14 -22.10 -23.58
N ILE A 3 6.19 -22.54 -22.92
CA ILE A 3 6.10 -23.54 -21.84
C ILE A 3 5.46 -22.81 -20.65
N ARG A 4 4.16 -23.02 -20.39
CA ARG A 4 3.52 -22.71 -19.11
C ARG A 4 4.00 -23.75 -18.10
N ILE A 5 5.04 -23.42 -17.34
CA ILE A 5 5.43 -24.22 -16.17
C ILE A 5 4.34 -24.01 -15.12
N GLY A 6 3.43 -24.97 -15.01
CA GLY A 6 2.43 -25.00 -13.96
C GLY A 6 3.11 -25.10 -12.60
N LYS A 7 2.74 -24.22 -11.63
CA LYS A 7 3.24 -24.32 -10.26
C LYS A 7 2.95 -25.70 -9.70
N SER A 8 3.96 -26.34 -9.10
CA SER A 8 3.82 -27.63 -8.38
C SER A 8 2.78 -27.52 -7.27
N TYR A 9 2.17 -28.65 -6.87
CA TYR A 9 1.27 -28.74 -5.72
C TYR A 9 1.93 -28.17 -4.45
N ASN A 10 3.19 -28.47 -4.23
CA ASN A 10 3.96 -27.95 -3.09
C ASN A 10 4.10 -26.42 -3.12
N ASP A 11 4.32 -25.85 -4.31
CA ASP A 11 4.40 -24.38 -4.47
C ASP A 11 3.07 -23.70 -4.13
N LYS A 12 1.96 -24.29 -4.56
CA LYS A 12 0.61 -23.78 -4.24
C LYS A 12 0.34 -23.84 -2.74
N LYS A 13 0.69 -24.94 -2.07
CA LYS A 13 0.54 -25.11 -0.63
C LYS A 13 1.39 -24.09 0.15
N GLN A 14 2.63 -23.88 -0.24
CA GLN A 14 3.51 -22.89 0.37
C GLN A 14 2.97 -21.48 0.16
N GLN A 15 2.50 -21.15 -1.04
CA GLN A 15 1.89 -19.84 -1.31
C GLN A 15 0.63 -19.62 -0.45
N PHE A 16 -0.23 -20.62 -0.30
CA PHE A 16 -1.41 -20.53 0.56
C PHE A 16 -1.06 -20.28 2.02
N GLN A 17 -0.10 -21.02 2.57
CA GLN A 17 0.36 -20.82 3.96
C GLN A 17 0.97 -19.45 4.17
N ARG A 18 1.79 -18.99 3.22
CA ARG A 18 2.35 -17.63 3.25
C ARG A 18 1.26 -16.57 3.27
N ASN A 19 0.28 -16.67 2.39
CA ASN A 19 -0.82 -15.71 2.31
C ASN A 19 -1.65 -15.69 3.61
N LYS A 20 -1.87 -16.86 4.21
CA LYS A 20 -2.54 -16.97 5.52
C LYS A 20 -1.76 -16.23 6.60
N GLN A 21 -0.43 -16.40 6.67
CA GLN A 21 0.42 -15.69 7.63
C GLN A 21 0.38 -14.18 7.42
N LEU A 22 0.46 -13.69 6.17
CA LEU A 22 0.38 -12.27 5.85
C LEU A 22 -0.95 -11.67 6.28
N ASN A 23 -2.06 -12.34 5.98
CA ASN A 23 -3.39 -11.91 6.39
C ASN A 23 -3.56 -11.86 7.92
N THR A 24 -2.93 -12.80 8.64
CA THR A 24 -2.92 -12.78 10.11
C THR A 24 -2.19 -11.55 10.65
N LEU A 25 -1.03 -11.19 10.07
CA LEU A 25 -0.30 -9.99 10.47
C LEU A 25 -1.05 -8.71 10.13
N LEU A 26 -1.68 -8.64 8.96
CA LEU A 26 -2.53 -7.50 8.56
C LEU A 26 -3.66 -7.28 9.56
N ARG A 27 -4.40 -8.33 9.92
CA ARG A 27 -5.47 -8.24 10.93
C ARG A 27 -4.94 -7.87 12.30
N LYS A 28 -3.88 -8.53 12.76
CA LYS A 28 -3.31 -8.27 14.09
C LYS A 28 -2.90 -6.82 14.30
N HIS A 29 -2.41 -6.13 13.26
CA HIS A 29 -1.80 -4.80 13.39
C HIS A 29 -2.59 -3.68 12.73
N GLY A 30 -3.61 -3.99 11.92
CA GLY A 30 -4.38 -3.02 11.15
C GLY A 30 -5.88 -3.31 11.12
N GLU A 31 -6.43 -4.11 12.06
CA GLU A 31 -7.84 -4.48 12.08
C GLU A 31 -8.75 -3.26 12.16
N ASP A 32 -8.41 -2.30 13.02
CA ASP A 32 -9.10 -1.03 13.18
C ASP A 32 -9.16 -0.23 11.86
N ILE A 33 -8.09 -0.24 11.06
CA ILE A 33 -8.05 0.40 9.74
C ILE A 33 -8.85 -0.41 8.72
N LEU A 34 -8.59 -1.72 8.62
CA LEU A 34 -9.17 -2.59 7.62
C LEU A 34 -10.71 -2.59 7.64
N TYR A 35 -11.32 -2.40 8.81
CA TYR A 35 -12.77 -2.41 8.98
C TYR A 35 -13.38 -1.04 9.24
N SER A 36 -12.60 0.05 9.21
CA SER A 36 -13.14 1.40 9.30
C SER A 36 -13.99 1.74 8.07
N GLU A 37 -15.05 2.52 8.26
CA GLU A 37 -15.93 2.96 7.18
C GLU A 37 -15.17 3.69 6.09
N ASN A 38 -14.28 4.61 6.47
CA ASN A 38 -13.48 5.40 5.54
C ASN A 38 -12.53 4.52 4.70
N PHE A 39 -11.85 3.53 5.29
CA PHE A 39 -11.01 2.62 4.51
C PHE A 39 -11.85 1.72 3.60
N GLN A 40 -13.02 1.26 4.06
CA GLN A 40 -13.94 0.48 3.23
C GLN A 40 -14.49 1.30 2.04
N MET A 41 -14.72 2.61 2.21
CA MET A 41 -15.14 3.50 1.14
C MET A 41 -14.12 3.58 0.00
N THR A 42 -12.83 3.41 0.26
CA THR A 42 -11.77 3.41 -0.77
C THR A 42 -11.88 2.24 -1.77
N LYS A 43 -12.82 1.29 -1.56
CA LYS A 43 -13.15 0.26 -2.55
C LYS A 43 -13.79 0.83 -3.82
N SER A 44 -14.48 1.96 -3.71
CA SER A 44 -15.09 2.65 -4.84
C SER A 44 -14.12 3.59 -5.58
N HIS A 45 -12.98 3.91 -4.98
CA HIS A 45 -11.98 4.78 -5.58
C HIS A 45 -10.94 3.97 -6.36
N MET A 46 -10.76 4.27 -7.64
CA MET A 46 -9.79 3.58 -8.49
C MET A 46 -8.38 4.14 -8.27
N GLN A 47 -7.38 3.25 -8.19
CA GLN A 47 -5.97 3.63 -8.04
C GLN A 47 -5.23 3.53 -9.38
N HIS A 48 -5.09 2.31 -9.92
CA HIS A 48 -4.43 2.05 -11.19
C HIS A 48 -5.22 1.01 -12.00
N GLY A 49 -5.55 1.33 -13.26
CA GLY A 49 -6.29 0.42 -14.13
C GLY A 49 -7.64 0.04 -13.53
N THR A 50 -7.82 -1.23 -13.14
CA THR A 50 -9.04 -1.77 -12.51
C THR A 50 -8.88 -2.02 -11.00
N VAL A 51 -7.79 -1.57 -10.39
CA VAL A 51 -7.48 -1.79 -8.98
C VAL A 51 -7.95 -0.61 -8.14
N SER A 52 -8.74 -0.89 -7.10
CA SER A 52 -9.16 0.14 -6.14
C SER A 52 -8.04 0.52 -5.17
N VAL A 53 -8.11 1.73 -4.60
CA VAL A 53 -7.20 2.20 -3.54
C VAL A 53 -7.16 1.21 -2.37
N HIS A 54 -8.32 0.71 -1.95
CA HIS A 54 -8.43 -0.33 -0.91
C HIS A 54 -7.57 -1.56 -1.22
N ARG A 55 -7.70 -2.10 -2.44
CA ARG A 55 -6.96 -3.30 -2.85
C ARG A 55 -5.47 -3.01 -2.96
N HIS A 56 -5.10 -1.89 -3.55
CA HIS A 56 -3.73 -1.42 -3.67
C HIS A 56 -3.04 -1.35 -2.30
N CYS A 57 -3.62 -0.65 -1.32
CA CYS A 57 -3.05 -0.53 0.02
C CYS A 57 -2.84 -1.89 0.70
N ILE A 58 -3.77 -2.83 0.55
CA ILE A 58 -3.62 -4.20 1.09
C ILE A 58 -2.46 -4.95 0.39
N ASP A 59 -2.35 -4.84 -0.92
CA ASP A 59 -1.30 -5.52 -1.66
C ASP A 59 0.08 -4.89 -1.36
N VAL A 60 0.18 -3.56 -1.24
CA VAL A 60 1.40 -2.87 -0.76
C VAL A 60 1.80 -3.36 0.64
N ALA A 61 0.85 -3.49 1.57
CA ALA A 61 1.15 -3.99 2.92
C ALA A 61 1.66 -5.45 2.90
N ARG A 62 1.08 -6.31 2.07
CA ARG A 62 1.55 -7.70 1.90
C ARG A 62 2.96 -7.75 1.29
N TYR A 63 3.22 -6.97 0.25
CA TYR A 63 4.54 -6.91 -0.38
C TYR A 63 5.59 -6.33 0.56
N SER A 64 5.26 -5.31 1.35
CA SER A 64 6.14 -4.75 2.38
C SER A 64 6.56 -5.81 3.40
N LEU A 65 5.63 -6.61 3.90
CA LEU A 65 5.91 -7.73 4.80
C LEU A 65 6.78 -8.81 4.16
N LEU A 66 6.57 -9.09 2.87
CA LEU A 66 7.40 -10.05 2.12
C LEU A 66 8.82 -9.53 1.91
N LEU A 67 8.99 -8.25 1.58
CA LEU A 67 10.30 -7.63 1.42
C LEU A 67 11.07 -7.61 2.74
N ASP A 68 10.42 -7.20 3.82
CA ASP A 68 11.02 -7.21 5.16
C ASP A 68 11.55 -8.61 5.51
N ARG A 69 10.72 -9.63 5.37
CA ARG A 69 11.09 -11.02 5.64
C ARG A 69 12.20 -11.53 4.72
N LYS A 70 12.09 -11.27 3.41
CA LYS A 70 13.05 -11.77 2.41
C LYS A 70 14.43 -11.17 2.57
N LEU A 71 14.49 -9.90 2.96
CA LEU A 71 15.73 -9.13 3.09
C LEU A 71 16.25 -9.09 4.55
N GLY A 72 15.52 -9.68 5.51
CA GLY A 72 15.92 -9.69 6.91
C GLY A 72 16.06 -8.30 7.52
N LEU A 73 15.18 -7.36 7.18
CA LEU A 73 15.32 -5.95 7.58
C LEU A 73 14.89 -5.70 9.03
N HIS A 74 14.12 -6.61 9.63
CA HIS A 74 13.60 -6.49 11.01
C HIS A 74 12.87 -5.17 11.26
N CYS A 75 11.95 -4.81 10.36
CA CYS A 75 11.09 -3.65 10.50
C CYS A 75 10.14 -3.79 11.70
N ASN A 76 9.68 -2.66 12.24
CA ASN A 76 8.54 -2.69 13.15
C ASN A 76 7.29 -3.08 12.37
N ILE A 77 6.80 -4.31 12.60
CA ILE A 77 5.68 -4.90 11.83
C ILE A 77 4.39 -4.09 11.98
N ARG A 78 4.11 -3.54 13.17
CA ARG A 78 2.94 -2.70 13.38
C ARG A 78 3.01 -1.43 12.52
N ASP A 79 4.15 -0.75 12.54
CA ASP A 79 4.33 0.47 11.78
C ASP A 79 4.35 0.20 10.27
N LEU A 80 4.97 -0.90 9.84
CA LEU A 80 5.01 -1.31 8.45
C LEU A 80 3.59 -1.60 7.92
N VAL A 81 2.77 -2.36 8.64
CA VAL A 81 1.40 -2.68 8.25
C VAL A 81 0.53 -1.42 8.21
N ARG A 82 0.50 -0.66 9.32
CA ARG A 82 -0.37 0.52 9.42
C ARG A 82 0.01 1.61 8.43
N GLY A 83 1.32 1.90 8.32
CA GLY A 83 1.81 2.86 7.34
C GLY A 83 1.49 2.46 5.90
N SER A 84 1.64 1.17 5.55
CA SER A 84 1.26 0.67 4.23
C SER A 84 -0.25 0.76 3.94
N LEU A 85 -1.12 0.49 4.93
CA LEU A 85 -2.56 0.61 4.76
C LEU A 85 -3.01 2.07 4.60
N LEU A 86 -2.28 3.01 5.19
CA LEU A 86 -2.64 4.42 5.25
C LEU A 86 -1.86 5.32 4.27
N HIS A 87 -0.88 4.79 3.50
CA HIS A 87 -0.03 5.63 2.65
C HIS A 87 -0.84 6.41 1.60
N ASP A 88 -1.93 5.82 1.10
CA ASP A 88 -2.86 6.39 0.13
C ASP A 88 -4.26 6.69 0.72
N TYR A 89 -4.32 7.10 1.99
CA TYR A 89 -5.55 7.41 2.70
C TYR A 89 -6.10 8.81 2.37
N PHE A 90 -6.23 9.13 1.06
CA PHE A 90 -6.66 10.46 0.61
C PHE A 90 -8.19 10.63 0.50
N LEU A 91 -9.00 9.58 0.55
CA LEU A 91 -10.48 9.57 0.69
C LEU A 91 -11.24 10.38 -0.37
N TYR A 92 -10.76 10.41 -1.61
CA TYR A 92 -11.47 11.00 -2.76
C TYR A 92 -11.13 10.25 -4.05
N ASP A 93 -12.00 10.33 -5.05
CA ASP A 93 -11.70 9.79 -6.38
C ASP A 93 -10.88 10.82 -7.18
N TRP A 94 -9.61 10.55 -7.40
CA TRP A 94 -8.72 11.43 -8.14
C TRP A 94 -8.92 11.36 -9.66
N HIS A 95 -9.75 10.44 -10.16
CA HIS A 95 -10.19 10.37 -11.55
C HIS A 95 -11.46 11.19 -11.81
N ASP A 96 -12.11 11.72 -10.78
CA ASP A 96 -13.28 12.56 -10.93
C ASP A 96 -12.91 13.87 -11.63
N LYS A 97 -13.58 14.12 -12.77
CA LYS A 97 -13.34 15.30 -13.62
C LYS A 97 -13.65 16.61 -12.89
N GLU A 98 -14.65 16.62 -12.04
CA GLU A 98 -15.02 17.80 -11.24
C GLU A 98 -13.94 18.12 -10.22
N TYR A 99 -13.41 17.13 -9.53
CA TYR A 99 -12.27 17.28 -8.64
C TYR A 99 -11.01 17.78 -9.37
N LEU A 100 -10.71 17.23 -10.56
CA LEU A 100 -9.56 17.63 -11.38
C LEU A 100 -9.69 19.06 -11.90
N SER A 101 -10.92 19.53 -12.21
CA SER A 101 -11.15 20.89 -12.71
C SER A 101 -10.86 21.96 -11.66
N GLN A 102 -11.10 21.65 -10.39
CA GLN A 102 -10.89 22.57 -9.26
C GLN A 102 -9.43 22.60 -8.76
N ARG A 103 -8.65 21.55 -9.01
CA ARG A 103 -7.23 21.43 -8.60
C ARG A 103 -6.32 21.16 -9.79
N LYS A 104 -5.84 22.21 -10.41
CA LYS A 104 -4.97 22.22 -11.60
C LYS A 104 -3.58 21.60 -11.44
N ARG A 105 -3.26 20.80 -10.39
CA ARG A 105 -1.88 20.30 -10.18
C ARG A 105 -1.81 18.90 -9.59
N LEU A 106 -1.20 18.03 -10.40
CA LEU A 106 -0.41 16.83 -10.06
C LEU A 106 -0.77 16.16 -8.73
N HIS A 107 -1.75 15.28 -8.77
CA HIS A 107 -2.17 14.41 -7.67
C HIS A 107 -0.98 13.80 -6.91
N GLY A 108 0.03 13.29 -7.62
CA GLY A 108 1.21 12.67 -7.04
C GLY A 108 2.00 13.52 -6.04
N PHE A 109 1.91 14.87 -6.11
CA PHE A 109 2.61 15.75 -5.16
C PHE A 109 1.80 16.11 -3.93
N HIS A 110 0.48 15.97 -3.98
CA HIS A 110 -0.41 16.46 -2.93
C HIS A 110 -1.07 15.36 -2.11
N HIS A 111 -1.31 14.17 -2.71
CA HIS A 111 -2.01 13.09 -2.00
C HIS A 111 -1.30 12.63 -0.72
N PRO A 112 0.07 12.58 -0.60
CA PRO A 112 0.70 12.13 0.64
C PRO A 112 0.36 13.03 1.83
N ARG A 113 0.28 14.36 1.60
CA ARG A 113 -0.11 15.31 2.65
C ARG A 113 -1.58 15.18 3.03
N THR A 114 -2.45 14.92 2.04
CA THR A 114 -3.87 14.70 2.29
C THR A 114 -4.08 13.38 3.03
N ALA A 115 -3.39 12.31 2.61
CA ALA A 115 -3.42 11.01 3.27
C ALA A 115 -2.95 11.13 4.74
N LEU A 116 -1.83 11.81 4.98
CA LEU A 116 -1.32 12.03 6.34
C LEU A 116 -2.33 12.79 7.21
N ARG A 117 -2.90 13.90 6.71
CA ARG A 117 -3.89 14.68 7.45
C ARG A 117 -5.14 13.85 7.80
N ASN A 118 -5.66 13.07 6.83
CA ASN A 118 -6.82 12.23 7.08
C ASN A 118 -6.51 11.12 8.10
N ALA A 119 -5.34 10.50 7.98
CA ALA A 119 -4.90 9.46 8.91
C ALA A 119 -4.64 10.02 10.33
N ASP A 120 -4.05 11.22 10.45
CA ASP A 120 -3.83 11.89 11.75
C ASP A 120 -5.11 12.28 12.46
N ASN A 121 -6.19 12.57 11.71
CA ASN A 121 -7.49 12.89 12.27
C ASN A 121 -8.21 11.68 12.85
N GLU A 122 -7.86 10.46 12.40
CA GLU A 122 -8.61 9.24 12.72
C GLU A 122 -7.80 8.26 13.57
N TYR A 123 -6.47 8.28 13.45
CA TYR A 123 -5.58 7.33 14.11
C TYR A 123 -4.44 8.01 14.86
N ASP A 124 -4.04 7.43 16.00
CA ASP A 124 -2.80 7.80 16.67
C ASP A 124 -1.60 7.19 15.94
N LEU A 125 -0.91 8.03 15.16
CA LEU A 125 0.18 7.60 14.29
C LEU A 125 1.54 7.73 14.99
N SER A 126 2.40 6.73 14.84
CA SER A 126 3.81 6.84 15.19
C SER A 126 4.59 7.71 14.18
N ASP A 127 5.78 8.18 14.58
CA ASP A 127 6.67 8.92 13.67
C ASP A 127 7.06 8.10 12.43
N ARG A 128 7.18 6.76 12.56
CA ARG A 128 7.46 5.86 11.43
C ARG A 128 6.30 5.81 10.46
N GLN A 129 5.06 5.72 10.97
CA GLN A 129 3.86 5.71 10.13
C GLN A 129 3.69 7.04 9.40
N ARG A 130 3.94 8.18 10.07
CA ARG A 130 3.94 9.51 9.43
C ARG A 130 5.00 9.61 8.33
N ASP A 131 6.21 9.13 8.58
CA ASP A 131 7.30 9.13 7.59
C ASP A 131 6.95 8.26 6.36
N ILE A 132 6.35 7.08 6.57
CA ILE A 132 5.83 6.23 5.50
C ILE A 132 4.85 7.01 4.64
N ILE A 133 3.78 7.54 5.26
CA ILE A 133 2.69 8.19 4.55
C ILE A 133 3.18 9.41 3.77
N ILE A 134 3.98 10.28 4.38
CA ILE A 134 4.37 11.53 3.73
C ILE A 134 5.46 11.37 2.67
N LYS A 135 6.25 10.27 2.71
CA LYS A 135 7.43 10.11 1.86
C LYS A 135 7.39 8.92 0.90
N HIS A 136 6.29 8.14 0.84
CA HIS A 136 6.19 6.98 -0.06
C HIS A 136 6.40 7.36 -1.54
N MET A 137 6.13 8.61 -1.92
CA MET A 137 6.32 9.11 -3.28
C MET A 137 7.77 9.45 -3.63
N TRP A 138 8.75 9.20 -2.76
CA TRP A 138 10.15 9.42 -3.12
C TRP A 138 10.54 8.58 -4.38
N PRO A 139 11.33 9.13 -5.36
CA PRO A 139 12.01 10.43 -5.37
C PRO A 139 11.17 11.62 -5.89
N LEU A 140 9.90 11.43 -6.21
CA LEU A 140 9.03 12.54 -6.62
C LEU A 140 8.89 13.60 -5.51
N SER A 141 8.80 13.16 -4.26
CA SER A 141 9.04 14.02 -3.10
C SER A 141 10.54 14.16 -2.86
N VAL A 142 11.04 15.41 -2.71
CA VAL A 142 12.48 15.70 -2.64
C VAL A 142 13.13 15.16 -1.37
N ILE A 143 12.37 15.05 -0.26
CA ILE A 143 12.89 14.61 1.04
C ILE A 143 12.83 13.08 1.12
N PRO A 144 13.99 12.40 1.27
CA PRO A 144 14.01 10.94 1.34
C PRO A 144 13.37 10.38 2.62
N PRO A 145 12.92 9.12 2.61
CA PRO A 145 12.50 8.41 3.82
C PRO A 145 13.58 8.39 4.90
N ARG A 146 13.16 8.58 6.16
CA ARG A 146 14.04 8.53 7.33
C ARG A 146 14.17 7.11 7.89
N TYR A 147 13.05 6.39 7.95
CA TYR A 147 12.98 5.06 8.54
C TYR A 147 13.02 3.97 7.48
N LYS A 148 13.59 2.81 7.83
CA LYS A 148 13.67 1.65 6.92
C LYS A 148 12.29 1.17 6.47
N GLU A 149 11.28 1.27 7.34
CA GLU A 149 9.89 0.94 7.02
C GLU A 149 9.38 1.78 5.85
N ALA A 150 9.70 3.07 5.81
CA ALA A 150 9.30 3.97 4.73
C ALA A 150 9.99 3.63 3.40
N TRP A 151 11.26 3.21 3.43
CA TRP A 151 11.96 2.70 2.24
C TRP A 151 11.33 1.42 1.70
N VAL A 152 10.97 0.49 2.60
CA VAL A 152 10.31 -0.77 2.23
C VAL A 152 8.95 -0.50 1.59
N VAL A 153 8.13 0.37 2.19
CA VAL A 153 6.81 0.72 1.63
C VAL A 153 6.96 1.44 0.30
N THR A 154 7.88 2.40 0.19
CA THR A 154 8.16 3.09 -1.09
C THR A 154 8.51 2.10 -2.22
N ALA A 155 9.34 1.11 -1.94
CA ALA A 155 9.70 0.09 -2.92
C ALA A 155 8.51 -0.84 -3.27
N ALA A 156 7.73 -1.25 -2.27
CA ALA A 156 6.56 -2.09 -2.44
C ALA A 156 5.47 -1.38 -3.24
N ASP A 157 5.19 -0.10 -2.92
CA ASP A 157 4.23 0.74 -3.63
C ASP A 157 4.58 0.85 -5.13
N LYS A 158 5.81 1.23 -5.45
CA LYS A 158 6.26 1.33 -6.86
C LYS A 158 6.15 0.02 -7.60
N TYR A 159 6.48 -1.09 -6.95
CA TYR A 159 6.32 -2.41 -7.53
C TYR A 159 4.84 -2.75 -7.79
N CYS A 160 3.96 -2.54 -6.81
CA CYS A 160 2.53 -2.78 -6.96
C CYS A 160 1.93 -1.90 -8.06
N SER A 161 2.19 -0.60 -8.05
CA SER A 161 1.72 0.36 -9.06
C SER A 161 2.14 -0.03 -10.48
N LEU A 162 3.41 -0.46 -10.65
CA LEU A 162 3.89 -0.96 -11.95
C LEU A 162 3.13 -2.21 -12.40
N MET A 163 2.97 -3.19 -11.50
CA MET A 163 2.29 -4.45 -11.81
C MET A 163 0.81 -4.24 -12.14
N GLU A 164 0.14 -3.35 -11.42
CA GLU A 164 -1.25 -2.96 -11.65
C GLU A 164 -1.43 -2.26 -13.00
N THR A 165 -0.53 -1.33 -13.33
CA THR A 165 -0.56 -0.61 -14.61
C THR A 165 -0.38 -1.53 -15.82
N VAL A 166 0.48 -2.57 -15.71
CA VAL A 166 0.67 -3.56 -16.79
C VAL A 166 -0.34 -4.71 -16.77
N GLY A 167 -1.34 -4.65 -15.87
CA GLY A 167 -2.41 -5.66 -15.79
C GLY A 167 -1.96 -7.03 -15.25
N ILE A 168 -0.82 -7.11 -14.56
CA ILE A 168 -0.31 -8.34 -13.98
C ILE A 168 -0.74 -8.44 -12.52
N HIS A 169 -1.92 -8.99 -12.28
CA HIS A 169 -2.41 -9.26 -10.92
C HIS A 169 -1.79 -10.56 -10.38
N ARG A 170 -0.59 -10.48 -9.84
CA ARG A 170 -0.02 -11.58 -9.07
C ARG A 170 -0.59 -11.49 -7.65
N GLY A 171 -1.66 -12.27 -7.38
CA GLY A 171 -2.13 -12.45 -6.00
C GLY A 171 -0.96 -12.93 -5.13
N VAL A 172 -0.54 -12.13 -4.17
CA VAL A 172 0.44 -12.48 -3.14
C VAL A 172 -0.19 -13.47 -2.20
#